data_4949b2953723a7eca8ae5c4034ca5351
#
_entry.id   4949b2953723a7eca8ae5c4034ca5351
#
_cell.length_a   1.000
_cell.length_b   1.000
_cell.length_c   1.000
_cell.angle_alpha   90.00
_cell.angle_beta   90.00
_cell.angle_gamma   90.00
#
_symmetry.space_group_name_H-M   'P 1'
#
loop_
_entity.id
_entity.type
_entity.pdbx_description
1 polymer ?
#
loop_
_entity_poly.entity_id
_entity_poly.type
_entity_poly.pdbx_seq_one_letter_code
_entity_poly.pdbx_strand_id
1 'polypeptide(L)'
;MQNRAGSFITNLSGEMAYQSFRPAPLPPVPDIELNGNLVAKLVDANRKIAVLEGLACRIPNMDLFISMYVRKEALLSSQIEGTQCTLDDILDPLRDENANQNVSDVVNYIRATEFAIKRLNSLPLCNRLIKETHAVLMEGVRGQEKNPGEFRYSQNWIGGQGSTIKNARYIPPNPEDMQAAMSDLEKYMNGESNTDPLIQASLIHYQFETIHPFLDGNGRVGRLLITLFLMEKSVLSTPALYISYYLKMNRIEYYDRMTEVRRTGDYEQWVTFFLQAFAESADDAIQTVDKLTALHDKNLSLLDDISSRQRPNVLKVFTYLEANPIIDIQKTATALTLSYNTVAKVVALLQEKGILKQTDKAGKAKIYSYDEYLNILRKDT
;
A
#
# COMPACT_ATOMS: atom_id res chain seq x y z
N MET A 1 9.13 -10.65 34.92
CA MET A 1 8.05 -9.72 34.54
C MET A 1 7.23 -10.38 33.46
N GLN A 2 5.91 -10.22 33.52
CA GLN A 2 5.03 -10.71 32.44
C GLN A 2 5.34 -9.91 31.15
N ASN A 3 5.49 -10.60 30.01
CA ASN A 3 5.75 -9.93 28.73
C ASN A 3 4.52 -9.09 28.35
N ARG A 4 4.67 -7.78 28.23
CA ARG A 4 3.56 -6.84 27.90
C ARG A 4 2.99 -7.02 26.50
N ALA A 5 3.69 -7.74 25.60
CA ALA A 5 3.17 -8.06 24.27
C ALA A 5 2.20 -9.25 24.26
N GLY A 6 2.24 -10.09 25.30
CA GLY A 6 1.41 -11.28 25.38
C GLY A 6 2.14 -12.50 25.93
N SER A 7 1.61 -13.67 25.64
CA SER A 7 2.14 -14.95 26.15
C SER A 7 1.98 -16.08 25.14
N PHE A 8 2.85 -17.08 25.22
CA PHE A 8 2.68 -18.33 24.49
C PHE A 8 1.73 -19.26 25.23
N ILE A 9 0.77 -19.81 24.51
CA ILE A 9 -0.26 -20.71 25.01
C ILE A 9 -0.10 -22.07 24.36
N THR A 10 -0.07 -23.12 25.17
CA THR A 10 -0.07 -24.49 24.66
C THR A 10 -1.48 -24.89 24.29
N ASN A 11 -1.67 -25.28 23.04
CA ASN A 11 -2.92 -25.81 22.51
C ASN A 11 -2.76 -27.31 22.27
N LEU A 12 -3.86 -28.04 22.52
CA LEU A 12 -3.91 -29.49 22.41
C LEU A 12 -2.94 -30.21 23.37
N SER A 13 -2.85 -31.54 23.27
CA SER A 13 -1.99 -32.37 24.12
C SER A 13 -1.31 -33.47 23.31
N GLY A 14 -0.30 -34.11 23.91
CA GLY A 14 0.46 -35.20 23.27
C GLY A 14 1.21 -34.75 22.02
N GLU A 15 1.24 -35.58 21.00
CA GLU A 15 1.96 -35.31 19.76
C GLU A 15 1.33 -34.17 18.92
N MET A 16 0.09 -33.83 19.20
CA MET A 16 -0.63 -32.73 18.51
C MET A 16 -0.44 -31.37 19.20
N ALA A 17 0.26 -31.32 20.33
CA ALA A 17 0.51 -30.07 21.06
C ALA A 17 1.35 -29.09 20.24
N TYR A 18 0.95 -27.82 20.27
CA TYR A 18 1.69 -26.70 19.69
C TYR A 18 1.53 -25.45 20.54
N GLN A 19 2.43 -24.49 20.37
CA GLN A 19 2.35 -23.21 21.07
C GLN A 19 1.93 -22.11 20.09
N SER A 20 0.84 -21.40 20.39
CA SER A 20 0.43 -20.17 19.72
C SER A 20 0.69 -18.96 20.59
N PHE A 21 0.87 -17.80 19.98
CA PHE A 21 1.05 -16.55 20.72
C PHE A 21 -0.30 -15.87 20.93
N ARG A 22 -0.66 -15.63 22.21
CA ARG A 22 -1.82 -14.82 22.60
C ARG A 22 -1.35 -13.40 22.85
N PRO A 23 -1.67 -12.41 21.96
CA PRO A 23 -1.28 -11.03 22.19
C PRO A 23 -2.06 -10.43 23.36
N ALA A 24 -1.38 -9.53 24.10
CA ALA A 24 -2.05 -8.68 25.07
C ALA A 24 -2.83 -7.57 24.35
N PRO A 25 -3.92 -7.03 24.94
CA PRO A 25 -4.62 -5.87 24.40
C PRO A 25 -3.69 -4.63 24.32
N LEU A 26 -4.03 -3.72 23.38
CA LEU A 26 -3.43 -2.39 23.31
C LEU A 26 -4.23 -1.38 24.17
N PRO A 27 -3.60 -0.32 24.71
CA PRO A 27 -2.15 -0.03 24.64
C PRO A 27 -1.34 -1.00 25.50
N PRO A 28 -0.02 -1.16 25.26
CA PRO A 28 0.82 -2.02 26.10
C PRO A 28 0.93 -1.49 27.52
N VAL A 29 1.01 -2.40 28.50
CA VAL A 29 1.17 -2.05 29.91
C VAL A 29 2.48 -2.63 30.45
N PRO A 30 3.46 -1.81 30.90
CA PRO A 30 3.45 -0.33 30.93
C PRO A 30 3.43 0.30 29.52
N ASP A 31 3.03 1.56 29.47
CA ASP A 31 2.98 2.35 28.23
C ASP A 31 4.34 2.46 27.52
N ILE A 32 4.33 2.93 26.27
CA ILE A 32 5.54 3.23 25.50
C ILE A 32 6.35 4.34 26.19
N GLU A 33 7.62 4.06 26.44
CA GLU A 33 8.54 5.05 27.00
C GLU A 33 9.02 6.01 25.89
N LEU A 34 8.63 7.27 26.02
CA LEU A 34 9.03 8.34 25.10
C LEU A 34 10.44 8.84 25.43
N ASN A 35 11.47 8.04 25.14
CA ASN A 35 12.86 8.48 25.27
C ASN A 35 13.27 9.47 24.18
N GLY A 36 14.40 10.16 24.39
CA GLY A 36 14.86 11.25 23.50
C GLY A 36 15.01 10.83 22.02
N ASN A 37 15.42 9.59 21.73
CA ASN A 37 15.56 9.08 20.36
C ASN A 37 14.19 8.88 19.72
N LEU A 38 13.25 8.28 20.42
CA LEU A 38 11.90 8.05 19.93
C LEU A 38 11.17 9.38 19.67
N VAL A 39 11.29 10.34 20.60
CA VAL A 39 10.74 11.70 20.43
C VAL A 39 11.35 12.38 19.20
N ALA A 40 12.65 12.33 19.00
CA ALA A 40 13.29 12.91 17.83
C ALA A 40 12.76 12.31 16.51
N LYS A 41 12.58 10.98 16.43
CA LYS A 41 11.99 10.29 15.27
C LYS A 41 10.52 10.66 15.06
N LEU A 42 9.76 10.77 16.14
CA LEU A 42 8.35 11.18 16.09
C LEU A 42 8.20 12.61 15.53
N VAL A 43 9.01 13.55 16.00
CA VAL A 43 9.01 14.93 15.51
C VAL A 43 9.41 14.99 14.03
N ASP A 44 10.44 14.22 13.62
CA ASP A 44 10.87 14.18 12.21
C ASP A 44 9.78 13.61 11.30
N ALA A 45 9.14 12.49 11.69
CA ALA A 45 8.06 11.88 10.93
C ALA A 45 6.85 12.82 10.79
N ASN A 46 6.38 13.41 11.89
CA ASN A 46 5.25 14.36 11.86
C ASN A 46 5.57 15.57 10.97
N ARG A 47 6.78 16.14 11.07
CA ARG A 47 7.19 17.28 10.24
C ARG A 47 7.16 16.93 8.74
N LYS A 48 7.68 15.79 8.35
CA LYS A 48 7.73 15.36 6.95
C LYS A 48 6.34 15.06 6.40
N ILE A 49 5.49 14.39 7.19
CA ILE A 49 4.09 14.16 6.80
C ILE A 49 3.34 15.49 6.64
N ALA A 50 3.54 16.46 7.54
CA ALA A 50 2.93 17.78 7.40
C ALA A 50 3.40 18.53 6.13
N VAL A 51 4.66 18.36 5.72
CA VAL A 51 5.16 18.91 4.45
C VAL A 51 4.48 18.21 3.27
N LEU A 52 4.37 16.88 3.29
CA LEU A 52 3.69 16.10 2.25
C LEU A 52 2.21 16.54 2.10
N GLU A 53 1.49 16.68 3.21
CA GLU A 53 0.10 17.18 3.22
C GLU A 53 0.00 18.61 2.66
N GLY A 54 0.95 19.48 2.99
CA GLY A 54 1.00 20.84 2.45
C GLY A 54 1.27 20.89 0.94
N LEU A 55 2.01 19.94 0.39
CA LEU A 55 2.24 19.78 -1.06
C LEU A 55 1.00 19.26 -1.76
N ALA A 56 0.27 18.35 -1.13
CA ALA A 56 -0.97 17.76 -1.67
C ALA A 56 -1.97 18.84 -2.12
N CYS A 57 -2.07 19.95 -1.39
CA CYS A 57 -2.94 21.08 -1.72
C CYS A 57 -2.46 21.93 -2.92
N ARG A 58 -1.23 21.75 -3.41
CA ARG A 58 -0.60 22.61 -4.44
C ARG A 58 -0.43 21.93 -5.80
N ILE A 59 -0.57 20.61 -5.86
CA ILE A 59 -0.39 19.86 -7.10
C ILE A 59 -1.62 20.03 -8.00
N PRO A 60 -1.47 20.52 -9.24
CA PRO A 60 -2.60 20.76 -10.15
C PRO A 60 -3.44 19.51 -10.45
N ASN A 61 -2.85 18.32 -10.39
CA ASN A 61 -3.47 17.03 -10.69
C ASN A 61 -3.20 16.01 -9.57
N MET A 62 -3.51 16.36 -8.32
CA MET A 62 -3.27 15.48 -7.16
C MET A 62 -3.93 14.11 -7.35
N ASP A 63 -5.13 14.03 -7.90
CA ASP A 63 -5.82 12.75 -8.14
C ASP A 63 -5.01 11.81 -9.04
N LEU A 64 -4.30 12.36 -10.03
CA LEU A 64 -3.44 11.57 -10.92
C LEU A 64 -2.21 11.04 -10.17
N PHE A 65 -1.56 11.90 -9.37
CA PHE A 65 -0.45 11.50 -8.52
C PHE A 65 -0.88 10.38 -7.56
N ILE A 66 -1.99 10.57 -6.84
CA ILE A 66 -2.55 9.58 -5.91
C ILE A 66 -2.81 8.26 -6.64
N SER A 67 -3.46 8.30 -7.81
CA SER A 67 -3.75 7.08 -8.58
C SER A 67 -2.48 6.30 -8.92
N MET A 68 -1.41 6.98 -9.34
CA MET A 68 -0.13 6.33 -9.64
C MET A 68 0.59 5.86 -8.40
N TYR A 69 0.50 6.62 -7.31
CA TYR A 69 1.13 6.29 -6.04
C TYR A 69 0.45 5.09 -5.37
N VAL A 70 -0.89 5.00 -5.46
CA VAL A 70 -1.65 3.80 -5.05
C VAL A 70 -1.20 2.56 -5.84
N ARG A 71 -0.95 2.68 -7.15
CA ARG A 71 -0.44 1.56 -7.97
C ARG A 71 0.97 1.13 -7.54
N LYS A 72 1.86 2.09 -7.25
CA LYS A 72 3.20 1.81 -6.71
C LYS A 72 3.12 1.08 -5.37
N GLU A 73 2.27 1.54 -4.46
CA GLU A 73 2.04 0.88 -3.17
C GLU A 73 1.49 -0.53 -3.35
N ALA A 74 0.46 -0.71 -4.17
CA ALA A 74 -0.14 -2.01 -4.44
C ALA A 74 0.90 -3.03 -4.96
N LEU A 75 1.79 -2.57 -5.84
CA LEU A 75 2.89 -3.37 -6.36
C LEU A 75 3.88 -3.76 -5.24
N LEU A 76 4.41 -2.76 -4.52
CA LEU A 76 5.42 -2.98 -3.48
C LEU A 76 4.88 -3.84 -2.33
N SER A 77 3.65 -3.57 -1.89
CA SER A 77 2.96 -4.35 -0.87
C SER A 77 2.77 -5.81 -1.29
N SER A 78 2.38 -6.06 -2.55
CA SER A 78 2.23 -7.41 -3.08
C SER A 78 3.58 -8.13 -3.27
N GLN A 79 4.64 -7.40 -3.64
CA GLN A 79 5.99 -7.95 -3.77
C GLN A 79 6.58 -8.39 -2.41
N ILE A 80 6.23 -7.74 -1.30
CA ILE A 80 6.61 -8.23 0.05
C ILE A 80 6.08 -9.65 0.27
N GLU A 81 4.87 -9.95 -0.24
CA GLU A 81 4.24 -11.27 -0.16
C GLU A 81 4.71 -12.25 -1.25
N GLY A 82 5.63 -11.83 -2.12
CA GLY A 82 6.24 -12.70 -3.14
C GLY A 82 5.60 -12.62 -4.54
N THR A 83 4.69 -11.69 -4.79
CA THR A 83 4.13 -11.44 -6.13
C THR A 83 5.24 -10.98 -7.09
N GLN A 84 5.32 -11.62 -8.26
CA GLN A 84 6.30 -11.31 -9.30
C GLN A 84 5.61 -10.50 -10.41
N CYS A 85 5.65 -9.17 -10.29
CA CYS A 85 5.02 -8.23 -11.21
C CYS A 85 5.85 -6.94 -11.24
N THR A 86 5.88 -6.26 -12.39
CA THR A 86 6.50 -4.94 -12.56
C THR A 86 5.44 -3.85 -12.69
N LEU A 87 5.84 -2.58 -12.53
CA LEU A 87 4.93 -1.45 -12.73
C LEU A 87 4.40 -1.42 -14.18
N ASP A 88 5.24 -1.74 -15.15
CA ASP A 88 4.85 -1.81 -16.57
C ASP A 88 3.80 -2.87 -16.84
N ASP A 89 3.86 -3.99 -16.11
CA ASP A 89 2.87 -5.05 -16.26
C ASP A 89 1.46 -4.62 -15.83
N ILE A 90 1.39 -3.74 -14.82
CA ILE A 90 0.13 -3.19 -14.31
C ILE A 90 -0.40 -2.09 -15.23
N LEU A 91 0.51 -1.33 -15.85
CA LEU A 91 0.17 -0.17 -16.67
C LEU A 91 -0.04 -0.51 -18.15
N ASP A 92 0.24 -1.75 -18.59
CA ASP A 92 0.10 -2.18 -19.97
C ASP A 92 -1.38 -2.24 -20.39
N PRO A 93 -1.85 -1.32 -21.26
CA PRO A 93 -3.25 -1.27 -21.63
C PRO A 93 -3.71 -2.49 -22.45
N LEU A 94 -2.80 -3.29 -23.01
CA LEU A 94 -3.12 -4.48 -23.80
C LEU A 94 -3.14 -5.76 -23.00
N ARG A 95 -2.67 -5.71 -21.75
CA ARG A 95 -2.65 -6.88 -20.88
C ARG A 95 -4.04 -7.12 -20.33
N ASP A 96 -4.50 -8.37 -20.43
CA ASP A 96 -5.68 -8.83 -19.72
C ASP A 96 -5.32 -8.96 -18.22
N GLU A 97 -6.01 -8.20 -17.39
CA GLU A 97 -5.82 -8.22 -15.93
C GLU A 97 -5.97 -9.65 -15.35
N ASN A 98 -6.77 -10.49 -15.99
CA ASN A 98 -7.05 -11.86 -15.55
C ASN A 98 -6.08 -12.90 -16.13
N ALA A 99 -5.26 -12.54 -17.11
CA ALA A 99 -4.33 -13.48 -17.75
C ALA A 99 -3.11 -13.84 -16.88
N ASN A 100 -2.80 -13.02 -15.85
CA ASN A 100 -1.66 -13.21 -14.97
C ASN A 100 -2.06 -12.96 -13.51
N GLN A 101 -2.06 -14.01 -12.70
CA GLN A 101 -2.41 -13.94 -11.28
C GLN A 101 -1.62 -12.88 -10.50
N ASN A 102 -0.34 -12.66 -10.82
CA ASN A 102 0.46 -11.63 -10.15
C ASN A 102 -0.06 -10.22 -10.46
N VAL A 103 -0.51 -9.96 -11.69
CA VAL A 103 -1.15 -8.69 -12.06
C VAL A 103 -2.50 -8.54 -11.38
N SER A 104 -3.31 -9.61 -11.38
CA SER A 104 -4.62 -9.63 -10.71
C SER A 104 -4.50 -9.33 -9.20
N ASP A 105 -3.50 -9.89 -8.52
CA ASP A 105 -3.23 -9.63 -7.10
C ASP A 105 -3.00 -8.14 -6.83
N VAL A 106 -2.26 -7.45 -7.71
CA VAL A 106 -1.97 -6.00 -7.57
C VAL A 106 -3.19 -5.16 -7.92
N VAL A 107 -3.90 -5.51 -9.01
CA VAL A 107 -5.13 -4.80 -9.41
C VAL A 107 -6.19 -4.89 -8.31
N ASN A 108 -6.34 -6.05 -7.69
CA ASN A 108 -7.28 -6.20 -6.57
C ASN A 108 -6.86 -5.42 -5.34
N TYR A 109 -5.57 -5.27 -5.08
CA TYR A 109 -5.12 -4.37 -4.00
C TYR A 109 -5.51 -2.92 -4.29
N ILE A 110 -5.37 -2.46 -5.54
CA ILE A 110 -5.81 -1.11 -5.95
C ILE A 110 -7.32 -0.96 -5.71
N ARG A 111 -8.13 -1.91 -6.20
CA ARG A 111 -9.58 -1.92 -6.00
C ARG A 111 -9.98 -1.93 -4.52
N ALA A 112 -9.29 -2.76 -3.71
CA ALA A 112 -9.52 -2.83 -2.27
C ALA A 112 -9.18 -1.51 -1.56
N THR A 113 -8.10 -0.84 -1.98
CA THR A 113 -7.71 0.48 -1.46
C THR A 113 -8.78 1.54 -1.78
N GLU A 114 -9.20 1.64 -3.04
CA GLU A 114 -10.24 2.58 -3.48
C GLU A 114 -11.57 2.32 -2.78
N PHE A 115 -11.95 1.05 -2.67
CA PHE A 115 -13.15 0.62 -1.94
C PHE A 115 -13.10 1.04 -0.46
N ALA A 116 -11.99 0.74 0.22
CA ALA A 116 -11.83 1.01 1.65
C ALA A 116 -11.86 2.52 1.95
N ILE A 117 -11.14 3.33 1.15
CA ILE A 117 -11.15 4.80 1.29
C ILE A 117 -12.56 5.36 1.09
N LYS A 118 -13.27 4.93 0.05
CA LYS A 118 -14.65 5.36 -0.19
C LYS A 118 -15.57 4.91 0.94
N ARG A 119 -15.39 3.71 1.44
CA ARG A 119 -16.21 3.12 2.49
C ARG A 119 -15.99 3.79 3.85
N LEU A 120 -14.76 4.27 4.12
CA LEU A 120 -14.38 5.00 5.33
C LEU A 120 -15.23 6.28 5.54
N ASN A 121 -15.75 6.89 4.49
CA ASN A 121 -16.66 8.04 4.60
C ASN A 121 -18.02 7.71 5.26
N SER A 122 -18.39 6.43 5.34
CA SER A 122 -19.70 5.97 5.83
C SER A 122 -19.62 4.92 6.93
N LEU A 123 -18.45 4.36 7.16
CA LEU A 123 -18.22 3.32 8.15
C LEU A 123 -16.85 3.58 8.81
N PRO A 124 -16.77 3.69 10.14
CA PRO A 124 -15.50 3.85 10.82
C PRO A 124 -14.58 2.64 10.60
N LEU A 125 -13.31 2.81 10.89
CA LEU A 125 -12.32 1.73 10.80
C LEU A 125 -12.65 0.65 11.85
N CYS A 126 -13.29 -0.42 11.41
CA CYS A 126 -13.82 -1.49 12.26
C CYS A 126 -13.62 -2.85 11.58
N ASN A 127 -13.84 -3.92 12.32
CA ASN A 127 -13.74 -5.30 11.82
C ASN A 127 -14.62 -5.55 10.58
N ARG A 128 -15.78 -4.88 10.49
CA ARG A 128 -16.62 -4.97 9.29
C ARG A 128 -15.94 -4.38 8.06
N LEU A 129 -15.38 -3.17 8.18
CA LEU A 129 -14.65 -2.54 7.07
C LEU A 129 -13.43 -3.38 6.64
N ILE A 130 -12.69 -3.91 7.61
CA ILE A 130 -11.54 -4.80 7.37
C ILE A 130 -11.97 -6.05 6.59
N LYS A 131 -13.07 -6.69 6.98
CA LYS A 131 -13.63 -7.87 6.30
C LYS A 131 -14.12 -7.55 4.89
N GLU A 132 -14.89 -6.46 4.71
CA GLU A 132 -15.37 -6.00 3.41
C GLU A 132 -14.19 -5.69 2.47
N THR A 133 -13.14 -5.03 2.97
CA THR A 133 -11.91 -4.73 2.20
C THR A 133 -11.16 -6.01 1.80
N HIS A 134 -11.03 -6.96 2.72
CA HIS A 134 -10.40 -8.24 2.44
C HIS A 134 -11.19 -9.04 1.38
N ALA A 135 -12.52 -8.99 1.37
CA ALA A 135 -13.33 -9.64 0.35
C ALA A 135 -12.99 -9.12 -1.06
N VAL A 136 -12.88 -7.80 -1.22
CA VAL A 136 -12.48 -7.17 -2.50
C VAL A 136 -11.04 -7.54 -2.87
N LEU A 137 -10.12 -7.54 -1.90
CA LEU A 137 -8.71 -7.89 -2.12
C LEU A 137 -8.54 -9.31 -2.67
N MET A 138 -9.36 -10.25 -2.24
CA MET A 138 -9.24 -11.67 -2.54
C MET A 138 -10.19 -12.15 -3.65
N GLU A 139 -10.90 -11.25 -4.32
CA GLU A 139 -11.85 -11.58 -5.38
C GLU A 139 -11.14 -12.13 -6.63
N GLY A 140 -11.48 -13.36 -7.02
CA GLY A 140 -10.99 -13.97 -8.27
C GLY A 140 -9.48 -14.24 -8.36
N VAL A 141 -8.74 -14.12 -7.24
CA VAL A 141 -7.28 -14.31 -7.19
C VAL A 141 -6.89 -15.53 -6.36
N ARG A 142 -5.58 -15.77 -6.25
CA ARG A 142 -5.02 -16.84 -5.41
C ARG A 142 -5.52 -16.70 -3.97
N GLY A 143 -6.08 -17.77 -3.42
CA GLY A 143 -6.64 -17.77 -2.06
C GLY A 143 -8.14 -17.47 -2.00
N GLN A 144 -8.83 -17.36 -3.13
CA GLN A 144 -10.28 -17.22 -3.17
C GLN A 144 -11.00 -18.36 -2.43
N GLU A 145 -10.43 -19.55 -2.39
CA GLU A 145 -10.91 -20.70 -1.63
C GLU A 145 -10.71 -20.57 -0.11
N LYS A 146 -10.03 -19.52 0.35
CA LYS A 146 -9.70 -19.27 1.77
C LYS A 146 -10.66 -18.30 2.45
N ASN A 147 -11.93 -18.35 2.08
CA ASN A 147 -13.03 -17.56 2.67
C ASN A 147 -12.79 -16.04 2.67
N PRO A 148 -12.76 -15.38 1.50
CA PRO A 148 -12.61 -13.92 1.39
C PRO A 148 -13.64 -13.18 2.25
N GLY A 149 -13.19 -12.19 3.01
CA GLY A 149 -14.04 -11.39 3.88
C GLY A 149 -14.40 -12.02 5.23
N GLU A 150 -13.93 -13.23 5.53
CA GLU A 150 -14.20 -13.89 6.79
C GLU A 150 -12.94 -14.15 7.61
N PHE A 151 -13.01 -13.90 8.92
CA PHE A 151 -11.96 -14.30 9.84
C PHE A 151 -11.88 -15.83 9.90
N ARG A 152 -10.66 -16.35 10.02
CA ARG A 152 -10.40 -17.79 10.06
C ARG A 152 -11.05 -18.49 11.26
N TYR A 153 -11.52 -19.68 11.07
CA TYR A 153 -11.96 -20.58 12.14
C TYR A 153 -11.01 -21.74 12.38
N SER A 154 -9.90 -21.80 11.63
CA SER A 154 -8.85 -22.80 11.79
C SER A 154 -7.55 -22.14 12.17
N GLN A 155 -6.66 -22.94 12.75
CA GLN A 155 -5.31 -22.51 13.05
C GLN A 155 -4.52 -22.34 11.75
N ASN A 156 -3.87 -21.18 11.60
CA ASN A 156 -2.88 -20.92 10.57
C ASN A 156 -1.48 -20.77 11.21
N TRP A 157 -0.46 -20.73 10.37
CA TRP A 157 0.92 -20.48 10.79
C TRP A 157 1.68 -19.75 9.70
N ILE A 158 2.77 -19.09 10.09
CA ILE A 158 3.67 -18.36 9.21
C ILE A 158 4.99 -19.12 9.14
N GLY A 159 5.42 -19.47 7.94
CA GLY A 159 6.67 -20.19 7.69
C GLY A 159 7.03 -20.23 6.22
N GLY A 160 8.19 -20.78 5.89
CA GLY A 160 8.62 -21.01 4.51
C GLY A 160 7.75 -22.05 3.79
N GLN A 161 7.97 -22.21 2.50
CA GLN A 161 7.28 -23.21 1.69
C GLN A 161 7.47 -24.63 2.30
N GLY A 162 6.37 -25.37 2.47
CA GLY A 162 6.38 -26.70 3.08
C GLY A 162 6.46 -26.69 4.62
N SER A 163 6.39 -25.52 5.28
CA SER A 163 6.31 -25.49 6.73
C SER A 163 4.98 -26.08 7.24
N THR A 164 5.07 -26.66 8.41
CA THR A 164 3.96 -27.22 9.16
C THR A 164 3.82 -26.48 10.48
N ILE A 165 2.75 -26.71 11.21
CA ILE A 165 2.56 -26.13 12.54
C ILE A 165 3.71 -26.48 13.51
N LYS A 166 4.41 -27.61 13.30
CA LYS A 166 5.51 -28.05 14.17
C LYS A 166 6.83 -27.32 13.93
N ASN A 167 7.05 -26.76 12.73
CA ASN A 167 8.28 -26.07 12.33
C ASN A 167 8.03 -24.65 11.82
N ALA A 168 6.86 -24.11 12.07
CA ALA A 168 6.50 -22.76 11.71
C ALA A 168 7.37 -21.72 12.40
N ARG A 169 7.71 -20.64 11.70
CA ARG A 169 8.43 -19.49 12.28
C ARG A 169 7.57 -18.77 13.33
N TYR A 170 6.26 -18.72 13.10
CA TYR A 170 5.29 -18.08 13.98
C TYR A 170 3.93 -18.76 13.90
N ILE A 171 3.30 -18.99 15.05
CA ILE A 171 1.94 -19.48 15.15
C ILE A 171 1.09 -18.40 15.81
N PRO A 172 0.18 -17.76 15.04
CA PRO A 172 -0.77 -16.77 15.55
C PRO A 172 -1.72 -17.35 16.61
N PRO A 173 -2.49 -16.51 17.31
CA PRO A 173 -3.45 -16.97 18.32
C PRO A 173 -4.42 -18.02 17.73
N ASN A 174 -4.91 -18.92 18.58
CA ASN A 174 -5.97 -19.84 18.16
C ASN A 174 -7.24 -19.05 17.77
N PRO A 175 -8.24 -19.67 17.10
CA PRO A 175 -9.40 -18.94 16.58
C PRO A 175 -10.20 -18.17 17.64
N GLU A 176 -10.32 -18.68 18.86
CA GLU A 176 -11.06 -17.98 19.95
C GLU A 176 -10.28 -16.75 20.42
N ASP A 177 -8.99 -16.92 20.71
CA ASP A 177 -8.10 -15.82 21.10
C ASP A 177 -7.97 -14.78 19.97
N MET A 178 -7.99 -15.22 18.72
CA MET A 178 -7.96 -14.33 17.54
C MET A 178 -9.19 -13.44 17.49
N GLN A 179 -10.40 -13.99 17.69
CA GLN A 179 -11.63 -13.19 17.69
C GLN A 179 -11.67 -12.18 18.83
N ALA A 180 -11.24 -12.58 20.02
CA ALA A 180 -11.12 -11.69 21.17
C ALA A 180 -10.13 -10.56 20.89
N ALA A 181 -8.94 -10.89 20.35
CA ALA A 181 -7.88 -9.93 20.02
C ALA A 181 -8.31 -8.95 18.91
N MET A 182 -9.09 -9.39 17.90
CA MET A 182 -9.64 -8.49 16.88
C MET A 182 -10.70 -7.55 17.45
N SER A 183 -11.51 -8.01 18.41
CA SER A 183 -12.48 -7.14 19.13
C SER A 183 -11.75 -6.08 19.96
N ASP A 184 -10.66 -6.45 20.65
CA ASP A 184 -9.88 -5.51 21.44
C ASP A 184 -9.08 -4.53 20.55
N LEU A 185 -8.58 -4.98 19.42
CA LEU A 185 -7.94 -4.09 18.41
C LEU A 185 -8.93 -3.06 17.87
N GLU A 186 -10.17 -3.46 17.57
CA GLU A 186 -11.23 -2.53 17.13
C GLU A 186 -11.55 -1.48 18.20
N LYS A 187 -11.65 -1.86 19.47
CA LYS A 187 -11.82 -0.92 20.58
C LYS A 187 -10.67 0.06 20.68
N TYR A 188 -9.42 -0.41 20.50
CA TYR A 188 -8.24 0.44 20.53
C TYR A 188 -8.22 1.45 19.37
N MET A 189 -8.58 1.04 18.15
CA MET A 189 -8.63 1.92 16.97
C MET A 189 -9.66 3.05 17.15
N ASN A 190 -10.81 2.74 17.77
CA ASN A 190 -11.93 3.67 17.92
C ASN A 190 -11.99 4.38 19.29
N GLY A 191 -11.12 3.98 20.22
CA GLY A 191 -11.05 4.58 21.54
C GLY A 191 -10.40 5.97 21.54
N GLU A 192 -10.71 6.76 22.57
CA GLU A 192 -9.98 7.98 22.84
C GLU A 192 -8.54 7.65 23.28
N SER A 193 -7.57 8.38 22.77
CA SER A 193 -6.16 8.19 23.11
C SER A 193 -5.40 9.51 23.06
N ASN A 194 -4.49 9.69 24.00
CA ASN A 194 -3.52 10.81 24.00
C ASN A 194 -2.20 10.44 23.29
N THR A 195 -2.09 9.20 22.79
CA THR A 195 -0.91 8.73 22.06
C THR A 195 -0.94 9.30 20.63
N ASP A 196 0.21 9.77 20.15
CA ASP A 196 0.34 10.27 18.77
C ASP A 196 -0.16 9.24 17.74
N PRO A 197 -0.92 9.65 16.72
CA PRO A 197 -1.48 8.74 15.71
C PRO A 197 -0.44 7.89 14.96
N LEU A 198 0.81 8.36 14.77
CA LEU A 198 1.87 7.56 14.14
C LEU A 198 2.32 6.42 15.04
N ILE A 199 2.40 6.65 16.34
CA ILE A 199 2.66 5.59 17.32
C ILE A 199 1.50 4.60 17.33
N GLN A 200 0.25 5.09 17.38
CA GLN A 200 -0.93 4.23 17.34
C GLN A 200 -0.96 3.36 16.06
N ALA A 201 -0.70 3.97 14.88
CA ALA A 201 -0.66 3.24 13.61
C ALA A 201 0.38 2.11 13.62
N SER A 202 1.56 2.37 14.20
CA SER A 202 2.61 1.35 14.34
C SER A 202 2.18 0.18 15.25
N LEU A 203 1.51 0.48 16.36
CA LEU A 203 0.98 -0.52 17.30
C LEU A 203 -0.16 -1.33 16.67
N ILE A 204 -1.08 -0.67 15.97
CA ILE A 204 -2.19 -1.30 15.26
C ILE A 204 -1.67 -2.28 14.22
N HIS A 205 -0.70 -1.85 13.40
CA HIS A 205 -0.10 -2.72 12.39
C HIS A 205 0.58 -3.94 13.01
N TYR A 206 1.42 -3.76 14.05
CA TYR A 206 2.02 -4.85 14.79
C TYR A 206 0.98 -5.84 15.31
N GLN A 207 -0.07 -5.32 15.94
CA GLN A 207 -1.10 -6.14 16.56
C GLN A 207 -1.89 -6.93 15.51
N PHE A 208 -2.27 -6.29 14.40
CA PHE A 208 -2.98 -6.95 13.31
C PHE A 208 -2.16 -8.08 12.68
N GLU A 209 -0.87 -7.83 12.38
CA GLU A 209 0.05 -8.85 11.85
C GLU A 209 0.30 -9.98 12.85
N THR A 210 0.29 -9.67 14.15
CA THR A 210 0.43 -10.67 15.21
C THR A 210 -0.82 -11.52 15.35
N ILE A 211 -2.02 -10.94 15.27
CA ILE A 211 -3.30 -11.65 15.30
C ILE A 211 -3.49 -12.52 14.06
N HIS A 212 -3.13 -12.01 12.89
CA HIS A 212 -3.19 -12.71 11.60
C HIS A 212 -4.56 -13.34 11.33
N PRO A 213 -5.64 -12.50 11.25
CA PRO A 213 -7.01 -12.97 11.36
C PRO A 213 -7.54 -13.70 10.13
N PHE A 214 -6.91 -13.59 8.98
CA PHE A 214 -7.31 -14.25 7.74
C PHE A 214 -6.44 -15.46 7.41
N LEU A 215 -6.92 -16.32 6.52
CA LEU A 215 -6.12 -17.45 6.00
C LEU A 215 -5.07 -17.00 4.98
N ASP A 216 -5.28 -15.85 4.32
CA ASP A 216 -4.36 -15.23 3.37
C ASP A 216 -4.61 -13.72 3.34
N GLY A 217 -3.73 -12.92 2.70
CA GLY A 217 -3.92 -11.49 2.50
C GLY A 217 -3.70 -10.59 3.72
N ASN A 218 -3.31 -11.14 4.87
CA ASN A 218 -3.12 -10.36 6.10
C ASN A 218 -2.13 -9.22 5.92
N GLY A 219 -0.93 -9.47 5.38
CA GLY A 219 0.08 -8.45 5.20
C GLY A 219 -0.38 -7.28 4.33
N ARG A 220 -1.11 -7.57 3.24
CA ARG A 220 -1.66 -6.53 2.36
C ARG A 220 -2.72 -5.69 3.07
N VAL A 221 -3.66 -6.33 3.79
CA VAL A 221 -4.66 -5.62 4.60
C VAL A 221 -4.01 -4.85 5.74
N GLY A 222 -3.04 -5.43 6.45
CA GLY A 222 -2.33 -4.80 7.57
C GLY A 222 -1.58 -3.53 7.15
N ARG A 223 -0.96 -3.51 5.96
CA ARG A 223 -0.32 -2.30 5.43
C ARG A 223 -1.33 -1.25 4.98
N LEU A 224 -2.43 -1.66 4.33
CA LEU A 224 -3.51 -0.74 3.99
C LEU A 224 -4.17 -0.13 5.22
N LEU A 225 -4.29 -0.89 6.30
CA LEU A 225 -4.87 -0.44 7.57
C LEU A 225 -4.13 0.78 8.16
N ILE A 226 -2.81 0.89 7.94
CA ILE A 226 -2.01 2.04 8.37
C ILE A 226 -2.53 3.33 7.71
N THR A 227 -2.64 3.31 6.38
CA THR A 227 -3.12 4.47 5.61
C THR A 227 -4.55 4.85 6.00
N LEU A 228 -5.44 3.86 6.11
CA LEU A 228 -6.83 4.09 6.50
C LEU A 228 -6.95 4.69 7.90
N PHE A 229 -6.15 4.21 8.86
CA PHE A 229 -6.14 4.76 10.22
C PHE A 229 -5.65 6.21 10.25
N LEU A 230 -4.56 6.52 9.54
CA LEU A 230 -4.05 7.89 9.47
C LEU A 230 -5.02 8.85 8.77
N MET A 231 -5.78 8.36 7.77
CA MET A 231 -6.87 9.15 7.14
C MET A 231 -8.03 9.36 8.11
N GLU A 232 -8.46 8.34 8.83
CA GLU A 232 -9.54 8.48 9.83
C GLU A 232 -9.18 9.44 10.97
N LYS A 233 -7.90 9.44 11.39
CA LYS A 233 -7.38 10.39 12.38
C LYS A 233 -7.05 11.77 11.80
N SER A 234 -7.38 12.02 10.54
CA SER A 234 -7.11 13.29 9.85
C SER A 234 -5.63 13.71 9.85
N VAL A 235 -4.72 12.74 9.95
CA VAL A 235 -3.27 12.95 9.75
C VAL A 235 -2.97 13.04 8.25
N LEU A 236 -3.72 12.30 7.44
CA LEU A 236 -3.67 12.31 5.99
C LEU A 236 -5.03 12.72 5.43
N SER A 237 -5.06 13.72 4.56
CA SER A 237 -6.25 14.11 3.79
C SER A 237 -6.44 13.22 2.56
N THR A 238 -5.34 12.69 2.04
CA THR A 238 -5.29 11.83 0.85
C THR A 238 -4.35 10.65 1.09
N PRO A 239 -4.52 9.52 0.39
CA PRO A 239 -3.64 8.37 0.53
C PRO A 239 -2.30 8.59 -0.20
N ALA A 240 -1.53 9.58 0.24
CA ALA A 240 -0.24 9.94 -0.35
C ALA A 240 0.97 9.37 0.39
N LEU A 241 0.76 8.69 1.51
CA LEU A 241 1.84 8.10 2.33
C LEU A 241 1.71 6.58 2.35
N TYR A 242 2.69 5.89 1.81
CA TYR A 242 2.77 4.43 1.77
C TYR A 242 4.13 3.94 2.22
N ILE A 243 4.15 3.08 3.21
CA ILE A 243 5.40 2.63 3.84
C ILE A 243 5.93 1.30 3.27
N SER A 244 5.22 0.68 2.30
CA SER A 244 5.63 -0.61 1.75
C SER A 244 6.98 -0.58 1.07
N TYR A 245 7.38 0.58 0.50
CA TYR A 245 8.73 0.77 -0.01
C TYR A 245 9.78 0.52 1.06
N TYR A 246 9.68 1.23 2.18
CA TYR A 246 10.63 1.10 3.29
C TYR A 246 10.63 -0.32 3.88
N LEU A 247 9.43 -0.89 4.09
CA LEU A 247 9.29 -2.25 4.63
C LEU A 247 9.87 -3.32 3.70
N LYS A 248 9.73 -3.15 2.37
CA LYS A 248 10.33 -4.05 1.37
C LYS A 248 11.86 -4.00 1.42
N MET A 249 12.43 -2.81 1.42
CA MET A 249 13.89 -2.60 1.47
C MET A 249 14.49 -3.13 2.78
N ASN A 250 13.76 -3.03 3.88
CA ASN A 250 14.18 -3.47 5.21
C ASN A 250 13.43 -4.73 5.68
N ARG A 251 13.06 -5.64 4.73
CA ARG A 251 12.15 -6.75 4.98
C ARG A 251 12.61 -7.70 6.11
N ILE A 252 13.90 -8.00 6.18
CA ILE A 252 14.45 -8.87 7.23
C ILE A 252 14.28 -8.19 8.59
N GLU A 253 14.71 -6.94 8.71
CA GLU A 253 14.61 -6.16 9.93
C GLU A 253 13.16 -6.01 10.38
N TYR A 254 12.24 -5.72 9.47
CA TYR A 254 10.81 -5.63 9.73
C TYR A 254 10.25 -6.87 10.45
N TYR A 255 10.54 -8.07 9.94
CA TYR A 255 10.07 -9.30 10.58
C TYR A 255 10.81 -9.63 11.88
N ASP A 256 12.09 -9.28 11.98
CA ASP A 256 12.88 -9.50 13.19
C ASP A 256 12.42 -8.58 14.32
N ARG A 257 12.09 -7.32 14.02
CA ARG A 257 11.52 -6.37 14.97
C ARG A 257 10.17 -6.84 15.54
N MET A 258 9.26 -7.34 14.71
CA MET A 258 8.01 -7.95 15.18
C MET A 258 8.26 -9.16 16.07
N THR A 259 9.23 -10.00 15.73
CA THR A 259 9.60 -11.17 16.52
C THR A 259 10.15 -10.74 17.88
N GLU A 260 10.96 -9.69 17.91
CA GLU A 260 11.54 -9.15 19.14
C GLU A 260 10.47 -8.62 20.11
N VAL A 261 9.46 -7.89 19.59
CA VAL A 261 8.34 -7.47 20.43
C VAL A 261 7.63 -8.66 21.05
N ARG A 262 7.33 -9.72 20.29
CA ARG A 262 6.67 -10.94 20.82
C ARG A 262 7.52 -11.62 21.88
N ARG A 263 8.85 -11.60 21.73
CA ARG A 263 9.81 -12.26 22.64
C ARG A 263 10.02 -11.49 23.94
N THR A 264 10.15 -10.17 23.88
CA THR A 264 10.62 -9.32 24.98
C THR A 264 9.60 -8.30 25.47
N GLY A 265 8.62 -7.93 24.66
CA GLY A 265 7.73 -6.81 24.91
C GLY A 265 8.35 -5.44 24.59
N ASP A 266 9.52 -5.39 23.93
CA ASP A 266 10.16 -4.13 23.54
C ASP A 266 9.45 -3.50 22.32
N TYR A 267 8.40 -2.75 22.62
CA TYR A 267 7.68 -1.96 21.62
C TYR A 267 8.45 -0.72 21.17
N GLU A 268 9.34 -0.18 22.00
CA GLU A 268 10.09 1.05 21.71
C GLU A 268 10.98 0.89 20.48
N GLN A 269 11.63 -0.25 20.31
CA GLN A 269 12.44 -0.54 19.12
C GLN A 269 11.57 -0.69 17.87
N TRP A 270 10.36 -1.26 18.00
CA TRP A 270 9.39 -1.38 16.91
C TRP A 270 8.85 -0.01 16.49
N VAL A 271 8.37 0.80 17.45
CA VAL A 271 7.86 2.15 17.18
C VAL A 271 8.94 3.03 16.56
N THR A 272 10.18 2.95 17.07
CA THR A 272 11.32 3.69 16.50
C THR A 272 11.57 3.33 15.03
N PHE A 273 11.56 2.04 14.71
CA PHE A 273 11.69 1.55 13.32
C PHE A 273 10.54 2.06 12.44
N PHE A 274 9.31 2.02 12.95
CA PHE A 274 8.14 2.44 12.20
C PHE A 274 8.07 3.96 11.97
N LEU A 275 8.48 4.75 12.95
CA LEU A 275 8.61 6.21 12.81
C LEU A 275 9.67 6.57 11.74
N GLN A 276 10.77 5.82 11.67
CA GLN A 276 11.73 5.97 10.57
C GLN A 276 11.11 5.61 9.22
N ALA A 277 10.31 4.53 9.16
CA ALA A 277 9.59 4.15 7.95
C ALA A 277 8.65 5.27 7.46
N PHE A 278 7.89 5.89 8.36
CA PHE A 278 7.05 7.04 8.02
C PHE A 278 7.86 8.22 7.51
N ALA A 279 8.95 8.58 8.18
CA ALA A 279 9.78 9.72 7.81
C ALA A 279 10.42 9.54 6.42
N GLU A 280 10.99 8.36 6.13
CA GLU A 280 11.65 8.08 4.85
C GLU A 280 10.63 7.92 3.70
N SER A 281 9.46 7.32 3.99
CA SER A 281 8.39 7.21 3.00
C SER A 281 7.79 8.58 2.65
N ALA A 282 7.65 9.48 3.62
CA ALA A 282 7.22 10.85 3.37
C ALA A 282 8.25 11.63 2.52
N ASP A 283 9.54 11.47 2.79
CA ASP A 283 10.61 12.06 1.97
C ASP A 283 10.60 11.54 0.53
N ASP A 284 10.41 10.23 0.32
CA ASP A 284 10.31 9.65 -1.03
C ASP A 284 9.09 10.21 -1.78
N ALA A 285 7.95 10.31 -1.10
CA ALA A 285 6.75 10.90 -1.67
C ALA A 285 6.96 12.37 -2.06
N ILE A 286 7.53 13.19 -1.18
CA ILE A 286 7.85 14.61 -1.43
C ILE A 286 8.75 14.74 -2.67
N GLN A 287 9.88 13.98 -2.70
CA GLN A 287 10.80 14.01 -3.83
C GLN A 287 10.17 13.54 -5.14
N THR A 288 9.27 12.57 -5.08
CA THR A 288 8.54 12.08 -6.24
C THR A 288 7.59 13.15 -6.78
N VAL A 289 6.84 13.81 -5.90
CA VAL A 289 5.97 14.94 -6.25
C VAL A 289 6.77 16.06 -6.92
N ASP A 290 7.89 16.50 -6.31
CA ASP A 290 8.71 17.57 -6.86
C ASP A 290 9.24 17.23 -8.26
N LYS A 291 9.71 16.00 -8.48
CA LYS A 291 10.20 15.54 -9.79
C LYS A 291 9.09 15.46 -10.84
N LEU A 292 7.92 14.95 -10.48
CA LEU A 292 6.78 14.87 -11.40
C LEU A 292 6.24 16.25 -11.76
N THR A 293 6.19 17.17 -10.80
CA THR A 293 5.79 18.56 -11.05
C THR A 293 6.79 19.26 -11.96
N ALA A 294 8.09 19.14 -11.70
CA ALA A 294 9.12 19.71 -12.57
C ALA A 294 9.08 19.14 -13.99
N LEU A 295 8.79 17.83 -14.12
CA LEU A 295 8.64 17.19 -15.44
C LEU A 295 7.38 17.67 -16.15
N HIS A 296 6.25 17.83 -15.43
CA HIS A 296 5.01 18.41 -15.97
C HIS A 296 5.26 19.80 -16.56
N ASP A 297 5.86 20.70 -15.78
CA ASP A 297 6.13 22.09 -16.18
C ASP A 297 7.09 22.14 -17.38
N LYS A 298 8.15 21.33 -17.35
CA LYS A 298 9.10 21.17 -18.49
C LYS A 298 8.36 20.77 -19.77
N ASN A 299 7.53 19.74 -19.70
CA ASN A 299 6.84 19.21 -20.89
C ASN A 299 5.70 20.13 -21.33
N LEU A 300 5.02 20.80 -20.40
CA LEU A 300 4.01 21.78 -20.74
C LEU A 300 4.60 22.95 -21.53
N SER A 301 5.79 23.43 -21.16
CA SER A 301 6.50 24.50 -21.88
C SER A 301 6.94 24.08 -23.30
N LEU A 302 7.22 22.77 -23.54
CA LEU A 302 7.48 22.24 -24.89
C LEU A 302 6.24 22.27 -25.81
N LEU A 303 5.05 22.44 -25.21
CA LEU A 303 3.77 22.50 -25.91
C LEU A 303 3.25 23.93 -26.14
N ASP A 304 4.00 24.97 -25.79
CA ASP A 304 3.56 26.37 -25.90
C ASP A 304 3.53 26.87 -27.36
N ASP A 305 4.33 26.29 -28.23
CA ASP A 305 4.39 26.66 -29.68
C ASP A 305 3.25 26.02 -30.52
N ILE A 306 2.38 25.24 -29.89
CA ILE A 306 1.29 24.54 -30.60
C ILE A 306 0.14 25.49 -30.92
N SER A 307 -0.39 25.39 -32.15
CA SER A 307 -1.50 26.22 -32.59
C SER A 307 -2.72 26.11 -31.67
N SER A 308 -3.41 27.23 -31.49
CA SER A 308 -4.62 27.31 -30.62
C SER A 308 -5.71 26.29 -30.98
N ARG A 309 -5.77 25.89 -32.28
CA ARG A 309 -6.73 24.87 -32.77
C ARG A 309 -6.38 23.45 -32.26
N GLN A 310 -5.11 23.09 -32.14
CA GLN A 310 -4.66 21.74 -31.73
C GLN A 310 -4.51 21.63 -30.23
N ARG A 311 -4.17 22.73 -29.55
CA ARG A 311 -3.83 22.78 -28.13
C ARG A 311 -4.83 22.06 -27.20
N PRO A 312 -6.16 22.20 -27.33
CA PRO A 312 -7.10 21.52 -26.44
C PRO A 312 -6.98 19.98 -26.49
N ASN A 313 -6.84 19.40 -27.70
CA ASN A 313 -6.68 17.95 -27.83
C ASN A 313 -5.30 17.46 -27.34
N VAL A 314 -4.26 18.25 -27.57
CA VAL A 314 -2.91 17.92 -27.09
C VAL A 314 -2.89 17.91 -25.57
N LEU A 315 -3.41 18.94 -24.90
CA LEU A 315 -3.49 19.00 -23.44
C LEU A 315 -4.36 17.86 -22.88
N LYS A 316 -5.48 17.54 -23.53
CA LYS A 316 -6.36 16.43 -23.11
C LYS A 316 -5.63 15.08 -23.13
N VAL A 317 -4.85 14.81 -24.18
CA VAL A 317 -4.04 13.58 -24.27
C VAL A 317 -2.87 13.63 -23.29
N PHE A 318 -2.19 14.78 -23.13
CA PHE A 318 -1.08 14.94 -22.20
C PHE A 318 -1.51 14.70 -20.75
N THR A 319 -2.64 15.28 -20.31
CA THR A 319 -3.20 14.99 -18.98
C THR A 319 -3.57 13.51 -18.84
N TYR A 320 -4.10 12.87 -19.89
CA TYR A 320 -4.39 11.44 -19.86
C TYR A 320 -3.12 10.58 -19.69
N LEU A 321 -1.98 10.99 -20.27
CA LEU A 321 -0.69 10.31 -20.13
C LEU A 321 -0.15 10.32 -18.70
N GLU A 322 -0.44 11.35 -17.93
CA GLU A 322 -0.02 11.42 -16.52
C GLU A 322 -0.78 10.41 -15.64
N ALA A 323 -1.99 10.04 -16.04
CA ALA A 323 -2.77 8.97 -15.41
C ALA A 323 -2.49 7.59 -16.01
N ASN A 324 -2.06 7.53 -17.28
CA ASN A 324 -1.86 6.32 -18.06
C ASN A 324 -0.56 6.44 -18.87
N PRO A 325 0.61 6.29 -18.25
CA PRO A 325 1.88 6.60 -18.90
C PRO A 325 2.30 5.58 -19.98
N ILE A 326 1.52 4.51 -20.15
CA ILE A 326 1.63 3.56 -21.27
C ILE A 326 0.30 3.53 -21.98
N ILE A 327 0.27 3.87 -23.27
CA ILE A 327 -0.97 4.02 -24.05
C ILE A 327 -0.97 3.24 -25.35
N ASP A 328 -2.18 2.85 -25.76
CA ASP A 328 -2.56 2.46 -27.13
C ASP A 328 -3.47 3.53 -27.73
N ILE A 329 -3.28 3.87 -29.02
CA ILE A 329 -4.02 4.96 -29.68
C ILE A 329 -5.53 4.69 -29.69
N GLN A 330 -5.96 3.45 -29.96
CA GLN A 330 -7.38 3.11 -30.05
C GLN A 330 -8.08 3.22 -28.69
N LYS A 331 -7.46 2.66 -27.63
CA LYS A 331 -7.99 2.73 -26.26
C LYS A 331 -8.02 4.17 -25.75
N THR A 332 -6.98 4.94 -26.02
CA THR A 332 -6.92 6.37 -25.67
C THR A 332 -8.00 7.17 -26.39
N ALA A 333 -8.23 6.90 -27.67
CA ALA A 333 -9.28 7.56 -28.45
C ALA A 333 -10.68 7.28 -27.86
N THR A 334 -10.94 6.03 -27.49
CA THR A 334 -12.19 5.63 -26.83
C THR A 334 -12.35 6.32 -25.48
N ALA A 335 -11.33 6.27 -24.63
CA ALA A 335 -11.35 6.84 -23.27
C ALA A 335 -11.58 8.36 -23.28
N LEU A 336 -10.97 9.06 -24.26
CA LEU A 336 -11.08 10.51 -24.38
C LEU A 336 -12.25 10.98 -25.25
N THR A 337 -13.01 10.06 -25.87
CA THR A 337 -14.06 10.37 -26.83
C THR A 337 -13.52 11.24 -27.98
N LEU A 338 -12.37 10.86 -28.52
CA LEU A 338 -11.70 11.49 -29.66
C LEU A 338 -11.63 10.51 -30.85
N SER A 339 -11.44 11.04 -32.08
CA SER A 339 -11.18 10.15 -33.21
C SER A 339 -9.78 9.54 -33.13
N TYR A 340 -9.62 8.30 -33.65
CA TYR A 340 -8.31 7.65 -33.79
C TYR A 340 -7.28 8.57 -34.45
N ASN A 341 -7.67 9.23 -35.57
CA ASN A 341 -6.77 10.13 -36.30
C ASN A 341 -6.35 11.35 -35.49
N THR A 342 -7.22 11.87 -34.61
CA THR A 342 -6.89 12.98 -33.73
C THR A 342 -5.82 12.53 -32.71
N VAL A 343 -6.02 11.39 -32.03
CA VAL A 343 -5.06 10.88 -31.07
C VAL A 343 -3.76 10.49 -31.76
N ALA A 344 -3.80 9.85 -32.93
CA ALA A 344 -2.59 9.49 -33.68
C ALA A 344 -1.72 10.70 -34.03
N LYS A 345 -2.34 11.83 -34.44
CA LYS A 345 -1.61 13.08 -34.72
C LYS A 345 -0.99 13.67 -33.45
N VAL A 346 -1.71 13.62 -32.31
CA VAL A 346 -1.20 14.11 -31.03
C VAL A 346 -0.03 13.22 -30.56
N VAL A 347 -0.16 11.90 -30.64
CA VAL A 347 0.92 10.96 -30.30
C VAL A 347 2.17 11.22 -31.15
N ALA A 348 2.01 11.42 -32.46
CA ALA A 348 3.14 11.74 -33.33
C ALA A 348 3.82 13.06 -32.92
N LEU A 349 3.05 14.08 -32.57
CA LEU A 349 3.59 15.35 -32.06
C LEU A 349 4.34 15.17 -30.73
N LEU A 350 3.76 14.42 -29.80
CA LEU A 350 4.41 14.15 -28.50
C LEU A 350 5.69 13.32 -28.66
N GLN A 351 5.77 12.45 -29.69
CA GLN A 351 7.00 11.76 -30.06
C GLN A 351 8.04 12.73 -30.65
N GLU A 352 7.66 13.63 -31.53
CA GLU A 352 8.52 14.66 -32.09
C GLU A 352 9.12 15.57 -30.98
N LYS A 353 8.30 15.91 -29.98
CA LYS A 353 8.73 16.68 -28.79
C LYS A 353 9.56 15.83 -27.79
N GLY A 354 9.73 14.53 -28.02
CA GLY A 354 10.49 13.62 -27.15
C GLY A 354 9.78 13.22 -25.86
N ILE A 355 8.50 13.54 -25.72
CA ILE A 355 7.70 13.19 -24.52
C ILE A 355 7.29 11.71 -24.53
N LEU A 356 6.90 11.18 -25.70
CA LEU A 356 6.54 9.78 -25.89
C LEU A 356 7.58 9.01 -26.69
N LYS A 357 7.74 7.74 -26.36
CA LYS A 357 8.49 6.78 -27.16
C LYS A 357 7.61 5.61 -27.57
N GLN A 358 7.78 5.12 -28.79
CA GLN A 358 7.18 3.86 -29.19
C GLN A 358 7.96 2.71 -28.54
N THR A 359 7.24 1.78 -27.91
CA THR A 359 7.86 0.56 -27.33
C THR A 359 7.82 -0.54 -28.37
N ASP A 360 8.95 -1.28 -28.50
CA ASP A 360 9.04 -2.47 -29.33
C ASP A 360 8.38 -3.66 -28.63
N LYS A 361 7.04 -3.78 -28.74
CA LYS A 361 6.33 -4.99 -28.29
C LYS A 361 5.89 -5.80 -29.51
N ALA A 362 6.13 -7.12 -29.43
CA ALA A 362 5.68 -8.07 -30.44
C ALA A 362 4.15 -8.14 -30.46
N GLY A 363 3.53 -7.57 -31.50
CA GLY A 363 2.08 -7.59 -31.71
C GLY A 363 1.61 -6.55 -32.72
N LYS A 364 0.32 -6.63 -33.12
CA LYS A 364 -0.25 -5.72 -34.14
C LYS A 364 -0.52 -4.29 -33.63
N ALA A 365 -0.59 -4.09 -32.31
CA ALA A 365 -0.88 -2.79 -31.71
C ALA A 365 0.41 -2.06 -31.35
N LYS A 366 0.49 -0.77 -31.71
CA LYS A 366 1.57 0.12 -31.32
C LYS A 366 1.31 0.69 -29.95
N ILE A 367 2.25 0.47 -29.03
CA ILE A 367 2.22 1.00 -27.67
C ILE A 367 3.24 2.13 -27.55
N TYR A 368 2.87 3.14 -26.80
CA TYR A 368 3.69 4.32 -26.55
C TYR A 368 3.85 4.52 -25.05
N SER A 369 5.06 4.86 -24.60
CA SER A 369 5.39 5.06 -23.20
C SER A 369 5.91 6.48 -22.92
N TYR A 370 5.54 7.01 -21.77
CA TYR A 370 6.05 8.25 -21.20
C TYR A 370 7.23 7.91 -20.26
N ASP A 371 8.39 7.57 -20.86
CA ASP A 371 9.51 6.98 -20.14
C ASP A 371 10.10 7.85 -19.04
N GLU A 372 10.21 9.19 -19.25
CA GLU A 372 10.72 10.08 -18.20
C GLU A 372 9.83 10.03 -16.94
N TYR A 373 8.52 10.01 -17.12
CA TYR A 373 7.54 9.89 -16.04
C TYR A 373 7.62 8.52 -15.36
N LEU A 374 7.65 7.44 -16.14
CA LEU A 374 7.77 6.08 -15.63
C LEU A 374 9.08 5.87 -14.85
N ASN A 375 10.20 6.47 -15.29
CA ASN A 375 11.48 6.32 -14.61
C ASN A 375 11.49 6.95 -13.21
N ILE A 376 10.70 8.01 -12.98
CA ILE A 376 10.52 8.59 -11.66
C ILE A 376 9.76 7.60 -10.76
N LEU A 377 8.72 6.94 -11.29
CA LEU A 377 7.89 6.01 -10.54
C LEU A 377 8.51 4.62 -10.36
N ARG A 378 9.29 4.15 -11.37
CA ARG A 378 9.99 2.85 -11.34
C ARG A 378 11.14 2.80 -10.32
N LYS A 379 11.55 3.95 -9.79
CA LYS A 379 12.57 3.94 -8.75
C LYS A 379 12.13 2.95 -7.66
N ASP A 380 12.96 1.90 -7.48
CA ASP A 380 12.83 0.90 -6.40
C ASP A 380 11.61 -0.05 -6.49
N THR A 381 10.96 -0.15 -7.69
CA THR A 381 9.88 -1.12 -7.96
C THR A 381 10.38 -2.43 -8.60
#